data_476a6e6fb1592a2d345f6f43f4f0e837
#
_entry.id   476a6e6fb1592a2d345f6f43f4f0e837
#
_cell.length_a   1.000
_cell.length_b   1.000
_cell.length_c   1.000
_cell.angle_alpha   90.00
_cell.angle_beta   90.00
_cell.angle_gamma   90.00
#
_symmetry.space_group_name_H-M   'P 1'
#
loop_
_entity.id
_entity.type
_entity.pdbx_description
1 polymer ?
#
loop_
_entity_poly.entity_id
_entity_poly.type
_entity_poly.pdbx_seq_one_letter_code
_entity_poly.pdbx_strand_id
1 'polypeptide(L)'
;MIIIPTSAEINLKKEQRTQEYLKTISWLKENIAHPIHWLECVSDSSFIEEYYPVYYSNTHQPHFFNKGANLGLALKSFFNNIEIKEDLVVQITGRYYFTSTHFFDIIKEYPQYDLYVKNTGGQYFTGCFAMKTNIFKKWL
;
A
#
# COMPACT_ATOMS: atom_id res chain seq x y z
N MET A 1 -9.60 5.44 0.80
CA MET A 1 -9.03 4.40 -0.09
C MET A 1 -7.78 3.79 0.53
N ILE A 2 -7.52 2.52 0.28
CA ILE A 2 -6.29 1.83 0.70
C ILE A 2 -5.48 1.45 -0.54
N ILE A 3 -4.17 1.77 -0.55
CA ILE A 3 -3.22 1.33 -1.58
C ILE A 3 -2.23 0.36 -0.94
N ILE A 4 -2.02 -0.79 -1.59
CA ILE A 4 -1.13 -1.84 -1.11
C ILE A 4 -0.06 -2.11 -2.18
N PRO A 5 1.09 -1.43 -2.10
CA PRO A 5 2.22 -1.74 -2.96
C PRO A 5 2.75 -3.14 -2.70
N THR A 6 2.98 -3.89 -3.77
CA THR A 6 3.43 -5.28 -3.69
C THR A 6 4.61 -5.55 -4.63
N SER A 7 5.25 -6.66 -4.38
CA SER A 7 6.24 -7.31 -5.23
C SER A 7 6.03 -8.81 -5.02
N ALA A 8 4.84 -9.29 -5.41
CA ALA A 8 4.36 -10.62 -5.04
C ALA A 8 5.14 -11.74 -5.73
N GLU A 9 5.57 -11.51 -6.96
CA GLU A 9 6.20 -12.52 -7.81
C GLU A 9 7.73 -12.55 -7.72
N ILE A 10 8.34 -11.91 -6.73
CA ILE A 10 9.79 -12.03 -6.50
C ILE A 10 10.12 -13.43 -5.96
N ASN A 11 11.01 -14.14 -6.64
CA ASN A 11 11.41 -15.51 -6.28
C ASN A 11 12.04 -15.65 -4.90
N LEU A 12 12.70 -14.60 -4.40
CA LEU A 12 13.33 -14.62 -3.08
C LEU A 12 12.26 -14.81 -1.98
N LYS A 13 12.30 -15.96 -1.30
CA LYS A 13 11.35 -16.35 -0.24
C LYS A 13 9.88 -16.32 -0.72
N LYS A 14 9.62 -16.80 -1.93
CA LYS A 14 8.29 -16.72 -2.57
C LYS A 14 7.19 -17.30 -1.69
N GLU A 15 7.36 -18.51 -1.14
CA GLU A 15 6.36 -19.16 -0.28
C GLU A 15 6.05 -18.34 0.98
N GLN A 16 7.09 -17.86 1.68
CA GLN A 16 6.89 -17.01 2.86
C GLN A 16 6.13 -15.74 2.50
N ARG A 17 6.50 -15.07 1.40
CA ARG A 17 5.84 -13.85 0.93
C ARG A 17 4.37 -14.11 0.58
N THR A 18 4.10 -15.19 -0.14
CA THR A 18 2.72 -15.58 -0.47
C THR A 18 1.87 -15.73 0.78
N GLN A 19 2.37 -16.41 1.81
CA GLN A 19 1.67 -16.56 3.09
C GLN A 19 1.45 -15.22 3.81
N GLU A 20 2.43 -14.31 3.77
CA GLU A 20 2.31 -12.98 4.33
C GLU A 20 1.21 -12.15 3.61
N TYR A 21 1.17 -12.20 2.27
CA TYR A 21 0.12 -11.55 1.48
C TYR A 21 -1.27 -12.14 1.74
N LEU A 22 -1.39 -13.47 1.80
CA LEU A 22 -2.66 -14.15 2.08
C LEU A 22 -3.23 -13.75 3.45
N LYS A 23 -2.37 -13.62 4.47
CA LYS A 23 -2.79 -13.10 5.79
C LYS A 23 -3.30 -11.66 5.70
N THR A 24 -2.61 -10.81 4.95
CA THR A 24 -3.06 -9.42 4.71
C THR A 24 -4.42 -9.40 4.01
N ILE A 25 -4.59 -10.21 2.96
CA ILE A 25 -5.83 -10.35 2.20
C ILE A 25 -6.99 -10.77 3.11
N SER A 26 -6.80 -11.84 3.91
CA SER A 26 -7.82 -12.34 4.83
C SER A 26 -8.23 -11.26 5.81
N TRP A 27 -7.25 -10.63 6.46
CA TRP A 27 -7.53 -9.58 7.45
C TRP A 27 -8.29 -8.40 6.85
N LEU A 28 -7.91 -7.96 5.65
CA LEU A 28 -8.57 -6.85 4.96
C LEU A 28 -10.02 -7.18 4.60
N LYS A 29 -10.28 -8.38 4.10
CA LYS A 29 -11.65 -8.85 3.77
C LYS A 29 -12.56 -8.86 4.99
N GLU A 30 -12.04 -9.22 6.15
CA GLU A 30 -12.82 -9.34 7.37
C GLU A 30 -13.06 -7.98 8.06
N ASN A 31 -12.14 -7.02 7.92
CA ASN A 31 -12.12 -5.83 8.76
C ASN A 31 -12.34 -4.51 8.00
N ILE A 32 -12.20 -4.50 6.66
CA ILE A 32 -12.18 -3.28 5.89
C ILE A 32 -13.25 -3.28 4.80
N ALA A 33 -14.17 -2.32 4.88
CA ALA A 33 -15.21 -2.08 3.87
C ALA A 33 -14.86 -0.99 2.85
N HIS A 34 -13.65 -0.42 2.90
CA HIS A 34 -13.21 0.64 1.99
C HIS A 34 -12.61 0.07 0.70
N PRO A 35 -12.62 0.85 -0.40
CA PRO A 35 -11.93 0.47 -1.63
C PRO A 35 -10.45 0.15 -1.38
N ILE A 36 -9.99 -0.99 -1.88
CA ILE A 36 -8.63 -1.48 -1.77
C ILE A 36 -8.06 -1.63 -3.16
N HIS A 37 -6.90 -1.02 -3.41
CA HIS A 37 -6.14 -1.14 -4.64
C HIS A 37 -4.80 -1.81 -4.38
N TRP A 38 -4.57 -2.94 -5.02
CA TRP A 38 -3.29 -3.59 -5.04
C TRP A 38 -2.46 -3.03 -6.19
N LEU A 39 -1.23 -2.64 -5.88
CA LEU A 39 -0.30 -2.04 -6.82
C LEU A 39 0.92 -2.94 -6.96
N GLU A 40 0.98 -3.74 -8.04
CA GLU A 40 2.17 -4.54 -8.32
C GLU A 40 3.26 -3.66 -8.95
N CYS A 41 4.43 -3.65 -8.31
CA CYS A 41 5.52 -2.74 -8.64
C CYS A 41 6.60 -3.35 -9.54
N VAL A 42 6.62 -4.67 -9.72
CA VAL A 42 7.76 -5.38 -10.32
C VAL A 42 7.35 -6.31 -11.46
N SER A 43 6.19 -6.95 -11.34
CA SER A 43 5.70 -7.96 -12.28
C SER A 43 4.51 -7.45 -13.10
N ASP A 44 4.22 -8.13 -14.20
CA ASP A 44 3.02 -7.95 -15.03
C ASP A 44 1.93 -8.99 -14.73
N SER A 45 2.13 -9.81 -13.71
CA SER A 45 1.17 -10.81 -13.23
C SER A 45 1.26 -10.93 -11.71
N SER A 46 0.19 -11.36 -11.05
CA SER A 46 0.18 -11.58 -9.60
C SER A 46 -0.94 -12.54 -9.19
N PHE A 47 -0.65 -13.48 -8.30
CA PHE A 47 -1.66 -14.35 -7.70
C PHE A 47 -2.73 -13.59 -6.92
N ILE A 48 -2.47 -12.32 -6.57
CA ILE A 48 -3.41 -11.45 -5.85
C ILE A 48 -4.67 -11.18 -6.69
N GLU A 49 -4.60 -11.29 -8.02
CA GLU A 49 -5.76 -11.15 -8.92
C GLU A 49 -6.91 -12.11 -8.62
N GLU A 50 -6.62 -13.26 -8.03
CA GLU A 50 -7.66 -14.19 -7.56
C GLU A 50 -8.55 -13.60 -6.47
N TYR A 51 -8.10 -12.54 -5.79
CA TYR A 51 -8.75 -11.95 -4.62
C TYR A 51 -9.20 -10.50 -4.82
N TYR A 52 -8.40 -9.71 -5.56
CA TYR A 52 -8.60 -8.27 -5.78
C TYR A 52 -8.12 -7.84 -7.16
N PRO A 53 -8.70 -6.78 -7.74
CA PRO A 53 -8.11 -6.10 -8.90
C PRO A 53 -6.70 -5.60 -8.58
N VAL A 54 -5.76 -5.84 -9.49
CA VAL A 54 -4.36 -5.42 -9.37
C VAL A 54 -4.04 -4.38 -10.43
N TYR A 55 -3.43 -3.27 -10.03
CA TYR A 55 -2.85 -2.31 -10.95
C TYR A 55 -1.36 -2.64 -11.15
N TYR A 56 -0.95 -2.82 -12.39
CA TYR A 56 0.45 -3.07 -12.77
C TYR A 56 1.09 -1.74 -13.19
N SER A 57 2.10 -1.30 -12.43
CA SER A 57 2.73 -0.01 -12.69
C SER A 57 3.59 0.01 -13.94
N ASN A 58 4.24 -1.11 -14.26
CA ASN A 58 5.20 -1.27 -15.36
C ASN A 58 6.32 -0.21 -15.38
N THR A 59 6.64 0.35 -14.21
CA THR A 59 7.62 1.45 -14.05
C THR A 59 8.91 1.01 -13.37
N HIS A 60 9.05 -0.28 -13.06
CA HIS A 60 10.21 -0.80 -12.36
C HIS A 60 11.52 -0.55 -13.12
N GLN A 61 12.49 0.06 -12.43
CA GLN A 61 13.83 0.31 -12.95
C GLN A 61 14.85 -0.58 -12.21
N PRO A 62 15.34 -1.66 -12.83
CA PRO A 62 16.23 -2.63 -12.15
C PRO A 62 17.54 -2.01 -11.64
N HIS A 63 18.00 -0.92 -12.28
CA HIS A 63 19.25 -0.24 -11.92
C HIS A 63 19.09 0.71 -10.71
N PHE A 64 17.89 0.95 -10.22
CA PHE A 64 17.69 1.75 -9.02
C PHE A 64 18.03 0.95 -7.78
N PHE A 65 19.11 1.32 -7.10
CA PHE A 65 19.48 0.72 -5.80
C PHE A 65 18.49 1.10 -4.71
N ASN A 66 17.86 2.25 -4.79
CA ASN A 66 16.87 2.70 -3.83
C ASN A 66 15.48 2.14 -4.18
N LYS A 67 15.02 1.18 -3.39
CA LYS A 67 13.68 0.58 -3.52
C LYS A 67 12.55 1.62 -3.40
N GLY A 68 12.78 2.68 -2.63
CA GLY A 68 11.83 3.78 -2.48
C GLY A 68 11.59 4.55 -3.77
N ALA A 69 12.62 4.69 -4.62
CA ALA A 69 12.48 5.35 -5.93
C ALA A 69 11.54 4.55 -6.84
N ASN A 70 11.68 3.23 -6.92
CA ASN A 70 10.78 2.37 -7.69
C ASN A 70 9.34 2.41 -7.14
N LEU A 71 9.17 2.42 -5.82
CA LEU A 71 7.85 2.59 -5.21
C LEU A 71 7.25 3.96 -5.57
N GLY A 72 8.02 5.03 -5.52
CA GLY A 72 7.59 6.38 -5.91
C GLY A 72 7.11 6.43 -7.37
N LEU A 73 7.85 5.81 -8.29
CA LEU A 73 7.45 5.70 -9.71
C LEU A 73 6.15 4.93 -9.88
N ALA A 74 5.99 3.80 -9.18
CA ALA A 74 4.80 2.99 -9.24
C ALA A 74 3.57 3.74 -8.69
N LEU A 75 3.71 4.42 -7.56
CA LEU A 75 2.65 5.26 -6.99
C LEU A 75 2.29 6.41 -7.91
N LYS A 76 3.28 7.10 -8.49
CA LYS A 76 3.04 8.18 -9.46
C LYS A 76 2.28 7.69 -10.69
N SER A 77 2.66 6.52 -11.23
CA SER A 77 1.93 5.88 -12.32
C SER A 77 0.48 5.59 -11.92
N PHE A 78 0.25 5.01 -10.74
CA PHE A 78 -1.08 4.72 -10.23
C PHE A 78 -1.94 5.99 -10.13
N PHE A 79 -1.43 7.04 -9.48
CA PHE A 79 -2.16 8.30 -9.29
C PHE A 79 -2.43 9.08 -10.58
N ASN A 80 -1.64 8.85 -11.64
CA ASN A 80 -1.86 9.46 -12.95
C ASN A 80 -2.92 8.73 -13.78
N ASN A 81 -3.15 7.44 -13.51
CA ASN A 81 -4.03 6.60 -14.33
C ASN A 81 -5.34 6.20 -13.63
N ILE A 82 -5.39 6.32 -12.29
CA ILE A 82 -6.57 5.97 -11.51
C ILE A 82 -7.19 7.23 -10.90
N GLU A 83 -8.47 7.47 -11.21
CA GLU A 83 -9.22 8.54 -10.56
C GLU A 83 -9.47 8.20 -9.09
N ILE A 84 -8.99 9.05 -8.20
CA ILE A 84 -9.12 8.89 -6.76
C ILE A 84 -10.08 9.97 -6.24
N LYS A 85 -11.20 9.53 -5.70
CA LYS A 85 -12.27 10.41 -5.16
C LYS A 85 -12.19 10.58 -3.64
N GLU A 86 -11.47 9.69 -2.97
CA GLU A 86 -11.34 9.71 -1.53
C GLU A 86 -10.37 10.80 -1.06
N ASP A 87 -10.73 11.48 0.02
CA ASP A 87 -9.93 12.55 0.62
C ASP A 87 -8.65 12.04 1.29
N LEU A 88 -8.63 10.76 1.69
CA LEU A 88 -7.53 10.14 2.41
C LEU A 88 -7.08 8.85 1.73
N VAL A 89 -5.77 8.69 1.60
CA VAL A 89 -5.11 7.47 1.16
C VAL A 89 -4.39 6.83 2.34
N VAL A 90 -4.65 5.55 2.56
CA VAL A 90 -3.89 4.69 3.47
C VAL A 90 -2.95 3.81 2.64
N GLN A 91 -1.66 3.95 2.83
CA GLN A 91 -0.67 3.05 2.24
C GLN A 91 -0.26 1.98 3.24
N ILE A 92 -0.29 0.73 2.80
CA ILE A 92 0.12 -0.42 3.60
C ILE A 92 1.07 -1.26 2.77
N THR A 93 2.29 -1.50 3.23
CA THR A 93 3.18 -2.47 2.57
C THR A 93 2.56 -3.86 2.65
N GLY A 94 2.35 -4.51 1.49
CA GLY A 94 1.47 -5.67 1.34
C GLY A 94 1.81 -6.92 2.14
N ARG A 95 3.00 -6.97 2.76
CA ARG A 95 3.42 -8.06 3.66
C ARG A 95 3.10 -7.80 5.13
N TYR A 96 2.58 -6.62 5.47
CA TYR A 96 2.15 -6.31 6.82
C TYR A 96 0.65 -6.51 6.96
N TYR A 97 0.23 -7.10 8.05
CA TYR A 97 -1.16 -7.20 8.44
C TYR A 97 -1.36 -6.57 9.82
N PHE A 98 -2.54 -6.09 10.04
CA PHE A 98 -2.90 -5.50 11.32
C PHE A 98 -3.34 -6.59 12.30
N THR A 99 -3.09 -6.37 13.58
CA THR A 99 -3.62 -7.19 14.67
C THR A 99 -4.88 -6.59 15.29
N SER A 100 -5.25 -5.36 14.87
CA SER A 100 -6.45 -4.65 15.32
C SER A 100 -6.82 -3.54 14.34
N THR A 101 -8.03 -3.00 14.46
CA THR A 101 -8.52 -1.83 13.69
C THR A 101 -8.03 -0.48 14.23
N HIS A 102 -7.30 -0.47 15.32
CA HIS A 102 -6.94 0.75 16.08
C HIS A 102 -6.37 1.88 15.23
N PHE A 103 -5.55 1.59 14.22
CA PHE A 103 -5.02 2.61 13.31
C PHE A 103 -6.14 3.32 12.53
N PHE A 104 -7.12 2.57 12.07
CA PHE A 104 -8.27 3.12 11.33
C PHE A 104 -9.23 3.86 12.27
N ASP A 105 -9.34 3.43 13.51
CA ASP A 105 -10.17 4.08 14.52
C ASP A 105 -9.60 5.45 14.89
N ILE A 106 -8.26 5.57 15.02
CA ILE A 106 -7.57 6.86 15.22
C ILE A 106 -7.84 7.80 14.04
N ILE A 107 -7.79 7.33 12.80
CA ILE A 107 -8.08 8.15 11.62
C ILE A 107 -9.51 8.70 11.67
N LYS A 108 -10.49 7.89 12.11
CA LYS A 108 -11.89 8.30 12.26
C LYS A 108 -12.09 9.28 13.40
N GLU A 109 -11.39 9.08 14.50
CA GLU A 109 -11.50 9.92 15.70
C GLU A 109 -10.87 11.31 15.50
N TYR A 110 -9.81 11.39 14.71
CA TYR A 110 -9.04 12.62 14.47
C TYR A 110 -8.96 13.02 13.00
N PRO A 111 -10.07 13.23 12.28
CA PRO A 111 -10.09 13.43 10.82
C PRO A 111 -9.45 14.73 10.34
N GLN A 112 -9.12 15.64 11.26
CA GLN A 112 -8.51 16.95 10.97
C GLN A 112 -7.05 16.87 10.55
N TYR A 113 -6.34 15.79 10.87
CA TYR A 113 -4.92 15.68 10.56
C TYR A 113 -4.66 15.34 9.08
N ASP A 114 -3.53 15.80 8.58
CA ASP A 114 -3.10 15.59 7.20
C ASP A 114 -2.28 14.31 7.02
N LEU A 115 -1.65 13.83 8.11
CA LEU A 115 -0.78 12.66 8.11
C LEU A 115 -0.97 11.86 9.40
N TYR A 116 -1.08 10.55 9.25
CA TYR A 116 -1.08 9.56 10.32
C TYR A 116 0.04 8.57 10.09
N VAL A 117 0.95 8.47 11.03
CA VAL A 117 2.11 7.59 10.95
C VAL A 117 2.52 7.11 12.32
N LYS A 118 2.90 5.85 12.43
CA LYS A 118 3.40 5.29 13.70
C LYS A 118 4.82 5.77 13.95
N ASN A 119 5.06 6.36 15.12
CA ASN A 119 6.39 6.63 15.63
C ASN A 119 6.86 5.45 16.49
N THR A 120 8.08 4.99 16.24
CA THR A 120 8.71 3.90 16.99
C THR A 120 10.13 4.31 17.34
N GLY A 121 10.36 4.69 18.61
CA GLY A 121 11.68 5.06 19.09
C GLY A 121 12.32 6.24 18.36
N GLY A 122 11.54 7.28 18.02
CA GLY A 122 12.00 8.46 17.29
C GLY A 122 12.08 8.29 15.76
N GLN A 123 11.69 7.13 15.24
CA GLN A 123 11.64 6.87 13.81
C GLN A 123 10.18 6.66 13.36
N TYR A 124 9.85 7.14 12.16
CA TYR A 124 8.55 6.92 11.56
C TYR A 124 8.50 5.60 10.81
N PHE A 125 7.46 4.82 11.07
CA PHE A 125 7.22 3.55 10.40
C PHE A 125 6.55 3.78 9.04
N THR A 126 7.30 3.67 7.95
CA THR A 126 6.83 3.92 6.59
C THR A 126 6.09 2.74 5.95
N GLY A 127 6.04 1.60 6.62
CA GLY A 127 5.32 0.40 6.13
C GLY A 127 3.79 0.53 6.22
N CYS A 128 3.29 1.48 7.03
CA CYS A 128 1.87 1.84 7.10
C CYS A 128 1.75 3.31 7.50
N PHE A 129 1.08 4.08 6.68
CA PHE A 129 0.71 5.47 7.00
C PHE A 129 -0.55 5.86 6.24
N ALA A 130 -1.21 6.94 6.69
CA ALA A 130 -2.29 7.57 5.95
C ALA A 130 -1.98 9.04 5.73
N MET A 131 -2.37 9.56 4.55
CA MET A 131 -2.14 10.96 4.18
C MET A 131 -3.32 11.47 3.35
N LYS A 132 -3.66 12.76 3.50
CA LYS A 132 -4.65 13.39 2.61
C LYS A 132 -4.22 13.28 1.15
N THR A 133 -5.15 12.91 0.29
CA THR A 133 -4.89 12.59 -1.13
C THR A 133 -4.23 13.74 -1.88
N ASN A 134 -4.67 14.97 -1.64
CA ASN A 134 -4.09 16.16 -2.26
C ASN A 134 -2.64 16.42 -1.84
N ILE A 135 -2.27 16.07 -0.62
CA ILE A 135 -0.89 16.18 -0.10
C ILE A 135 -0.04 15.05 -0.67
N PHE A 136 -0.56 13.83 -0.69
CA PHE A 136 0.14 12.67 -1.25
C PHE A 136 0.49 12.88 -2.73
N LYS A 137 -0.46 13.39 -3.53
CA LYS A 137 -0.22 13.73 -4.94
C LYS A 137 0.88 14.78 -5.14
N LYS A 138 1.00 15.75 -4.24
CA LYS A 138 2.06 16.77 -4.29
C LYS A 138 3.43 16.22 -3.90
N TRP A 139 3.44 15.18 -3.05
CA TRP A 139 4.67 14.55 -2.61
C TRP A 139 5.27 13.61 -3.68
N LEU A 140 4.46 13.01 -4.55
CA LEU A 140 4.87 12.17 -5.68
C LEU A 140 5.34 13.00 -6.90
#